data_d40292435c888caed74444d5b97f19eb
#
_entry.id   d40292435c888caed74444d5b97f19eb
#
_cell.length_a   1.000
_cell.length_b   1.000
_cell.length_c   1.000
_cell.angle_alpha   90.00
_cell.angle_beta   90.00
_cell.angle_gamma   90.00
#
_symmetry.space_group_name_H-M   'P 1'
#
loop_
_entity.id
_entity.type
_entity.pdbx_description
1 polymer ?
#
loop_
_entity_poly.entity_id
_entity_poly.type
_entity_poly.pdbx_seq_one_letter_code
_entity_poly.pdbx_strand_id
1 'polypeptide(L)'
;MKNFFFLSLFLLPHFVHAQSGMTLDECIRLAWKQNPSVRNSVIDIKETRADYMAAVGAFLPRAAVNAETGKRFGRSIDPDTNGYTNETFEEGTVGLDMTLSLFEGFSRIHQVRFRKMNKERSE
;
A
#
# COMPACT_ATOMS: atom_id res chain seq x y z
N MET A 1 17.91 -12.29 72.57
CA MET A 1 18.46 -11.93 71.23
C MET A 1 17.46 -12.23 70.09
N LYS A 2 16.18 -12.41 70.32
CA LYS A 2 15.18 -12.73 69.29
C LYS A 2 14.39 -11.52 68.77
N ASN A 3 14.44 -10.37 69.46
CA ASN A 3 13.60 -9.22 69.13
C ASN A 3 14.32 -8.11 68.33
N PHE A 4 15.58 -8.27 68.03
CA PHE A 4 16.35 -7.26 67.27
C PHE A 4 16.24 -7.44 65.74
N PHE A 5 15.79 -8.60 65.29
CA PHE A 5 15.63 -8.90 63.86
C PHE A 5 14.34 -8.31 63.26
N PHE A 6 13.34 -8.04 64.06
CA PHE A 6 12.06 -7.49 63.61
C PHE A 6 12.08 -5.95 63.43
N LEU A 7 13.03 -5.25 64.07
CA LEU A 7 13.12 -3.80 63.93
C LEU A 7 13.90 -3.38 62.68
N SER A 8 14.71 -4.29 62.09
CA SER A 8 15.50 -4.02 60.87
C SER A 8 14.67 -4.05 59.60
N LEU A 9 13.49 -4.72 59.61
CA LEU A 9 12.63 -4.87 58.42
C LEU A 9 11.81 -3.60 58.11
N PHE A 10 11.75 -2.65 59.05
CA PHE A 10 10.94 -1.43 58.89
C PHE A 10 11.72 -0.22 58.32
N LEU A 11 13.02 -0.37 58.07
CA LEU A 11 13.92 0.69 57.56
C LEU A 11 14.30 0.53 56.11
N LEU A 12 13.52 -0.22 55.26
CA LEU A 12 13.70 -0.20 53.84
C LEU A 12 13.17 1.13 53.28
N PRO A 13 14.01 2.00 52.73
CA PRO A 13 13.54 3.22 52.11
C PRO A 13 12.71 2.80 50.88
N HIS A 14 11.42 3.05 50.93
CA HIS A 14 10.56 2.96 49.76
C HIS A 14 11.02 4.06 48.82
N PHE A 15 11.84 3.72 47.83
CA PHE A 15 12.10 4.58 46.67
C PHE A 15 10.80 4.71 45.91
N VAL A 16 9.93 5.59 46.33
CA VAL A 16 8.81 6.09 45.57
C VAL A 16 9.42 6.84 44.40
N HIS A 17 9.52 6.19 43.25
CA HIS A 17 9.82 6.85 42.01
C HIS A 17 8.66 7.80 41.74
N ALA A 18 8.84 9.07 42.07
CA ALA A 18 7.94 10.12 41.62
C ALA A 18 7.94 10.07 40.08
N GLN A 19 6.80 9.65 39.52
CA GLN A 19 6.59 9.73 38.06
C GLN A 19 6.75 11.20 37.71
N SER A 20 7.76 11.52 36.90
CA SER A 20 7.93 12.87 36.38
C SER A 20 6.68 13.22 35.60
N GLY A 21 5.90 14.17 36.13
CA GLY A 21 4.67 14.64 35.50
C GLY A 21 5.02 15.11 34.06
N MET A 22 4.30 14.55 33.08
CA MET A 22 4.47 14.96 31.69
C MET A 22 3.92 16.39 31.51
N THR A 23 4.68 17.25 30.87
CA THR A 23 4.23 18.62 30.54
C THR A 23 3.16 18.60 29.47
N LEU A 24 2.34 19.65 29.39
CA LEU A 24 1.30 19.77 28.35
C LEU A 24 1.90 19.66 26.94
N ASP A 25 3.04 20.29 26.72
CA ASP A 25 3.77 20.21 25.41
C ASP A 25 4.23 18.80 25.08
N GLU A 26 4.68 18.05 26.06
CA GLU A 26 5.07 16.66 25.87
C GLU A 26 3.85 15.78 25.56
N CYS A 27 2.72 16.01 26.22
CA CYS A 27 1.46 15.32 25.93
C CYS A 27 0.98 15.59 24.51
N ILE A 28 0.99 16.85 24.08
CA ILE A 28 0.59 17.24 22.72
C ILE A 28 1.51 16.58 21.69
N ARG A 29 2.81 16.68 21.89
CA ARG A 29 3.80 16.09 20.97
C ARG A 29 3.70 14.57 20.88
N LEU A 30 3.43 13.91 22.01
CA LEU A 30 3.22 12.47 22.06
C LEU A 30 1.93 12.07 21.37
N ALA A 31 0.84 12.82 21.57
CA ALA A 31 -0.42 12.62 20.89
C ALA A 31 -0.27 12.76 19.38
N TRP A 32 0.41 13.79 18.88
CA TRP A 32 0.70 13.94 17.46
C TRP A 32 1.51 12.78 16.87
N LYS A 33 2.47 12.27 17.62
CA LYS A 33 3.35 11.19 17.17
C LYS A 33 2.70 9.82 17.21
N GLN A 34 1.84 9.57 18.20
CA GLN A 34 1.31 8.23 18.50
C GLN A 34 -0.17 8.07 18.22
N ASN A 35 -0.90 9.17 17.99
CA ASN A 35 -2.34 9.07 17.75
C ASN A 35 -2.60 8.43 16.37
N PRO A 36 -3.29 7.29 16.33
CA PRO A 36 -3.62 6.62 15.06
C PRO A 36 -4.46 7.50 14.13
N SER A 37 -5.34 8.35 14.68
CA SER A 37 -6.18 9.25 13.89
C SER A 37 -5.34 10.28 13.12
N VAL A 38 -4.34 10.88 13.76
CA VAL A 38 -3.41 11.81 13.09
C VAL A 38 -2.61 11.09 12.00
N ARG A 39 -2.15 9.88 12.29
CA ARG A 39 -1.44 9.06 11.30
C ARG A 39 -2.34 8.72 10.10
N ASN A 40 -3.59 8.35 10.35
CA ASN A 40 -4.55 8.07 9.29
C ASN A 40 -4.81 9.32 8.43
N SER A 41 -5.00 10.49 9.04
CA SER A 41 -5.16 11.73 8.26
C SER A 41 -3.96 12.01 7.34
N VAL A 42 -2.73 11.76 7.80
CA VAL A 42 -1.54 11.89 6.95
C VAL A 42 -1.53 10.87 5.80
N ILE A 43 -2.05 9.66 6.03
CA ILE A 43 -2.19 8.64 4.98
C ILE A 43 -3.26 9.07 3.98
N ASP A 44 -4.40 9.56 4.44
CA ASP A 44 -5.50 10.03 3.60
C ASP A 44 -5.06 11.17 2.66
N ILE A 45 -4.23 12.10 3.15
CA ILE A 45 -3.62 13.16 2.31
C ILE A 45 -2.74 12.55 1.21
N LYS A 46 -1.94 11.54 1.54
CA LYS A 46 -1.10 10.86 0.54
C LYS A 46 -1.92 10.09 -0.48
N GLU A 47 -2.98 9.44 -0.04
CA GLU A 47 -3.90 8.69 -0.88
C GLU A 47 -4.63 9.62 -1.87
N THR A 48 -5.22 10.71 -1.40
CA THR A 48 -5.91 11.67 -2.27
C THR A 48 -4.96 12.33 -3.28
N ARG A 49 -3.69 12.54 -2.90
CA ARG A 49 -2.66 13.01 -3.80
C ARG A 49 -2.29 11.98 -4.87
N ALA A 50 -2.15 10.72 -4.49
CA ALA A 50 -1.90 9.62 -5.41
C ALA A 50 -3.06 9.43 -6.39
N ASP A 51 -4.29 9.50 -5.90
CA ASP A 51 -5.52 9.47 -6.69
C ASP A 51 -5.57 10.59 -7.75
N TYR A 52 -5.21 11.80 -7.34
CA TYR A 52 -5.12 12.91 -8.29
C TYR A 52 -4.06 12.65 -9.37
N MET A 53 -2.89 12.17 -8.98
CA MET A 53 -1.82 11.83 -9.93
C MET A 53 -2.25 10.70 -10.88
N ALA A 54 -2.95 9.69 -10.38
CA ALA A 54 -3.51 8.60 -11.19
C ALA A 54 -4.54 9.12 -12.20
N ALA A 55 -5.42 10.04 -11.79
CA ALA A 55 -6.40 10.65 -12.68
C ALA A 55 -5.72 11.48 -13.80
N VAL A 56 -4.65 12.20 -13.49
CA VAL A 56 -3.84 12.90 -14.51
C VAL A 56 -3.11 11.90 -15.41
N GLY A 57 -2.54 10.84 -14.83
CA GLY A 57 -1.86 9.78 -15.56
C GLY A 57 -2.76 9.01 -16.54
N ALA A 58 -4.08 9.02 -16.31
CA ALA A 58 -5.04 8.38 -17.21
C ALA A 58 -5.11 9.00 -18.60
N PHE A 59 -4.54 10.18 -18.82
CA PHE A 59 -4.37 10.77 -20.15
C PHE A 59 -3.18 10.21 -20.93
N LEU A 60 -2.29 9.48 -20.25
CA LEU A 60 -1.15 8.83 -20.91
C LEU A 60 -1.54 7.48 -21.52
N PRO A 61 -0.84 7.03 -22.55
CA PRO A 61 -1.03 5.69 -23.07
C PRO A 61 -0.67 4.64 -22.02
N ARG A 62 -1.49 3.60 -21.93
CA ARG A 62 -1.20 2.41 -21.12
C ARG A 62 -0.47 1.41 -21.98
N ALA A 63 0.71 0.99 -21.56
CA ALA A 63 1.45 -0.10 -22.17
C ALA A 63 1.43 -1.32 -21.24
N ALA A 64 1.17 -2.49 -21.79
CA ALA A 64 1.21 -3.76 -21.09
C ALA A 64 2.04 -4.77 -21.88
N VAL A 65 2.92 -5.49 -21.21
CA VAL A 65 3.67 -6.61 -21.78
C VAL A 65 3.04 -7.89 -21.23
N ASN A 66 2.64 -8.75 -22.15
CA ASN A 66 2.06 -10.05 -21.82
C ASN A 66 3.04 -11.12 -22.32
N ALA A 67 3.34 -12.08 -21.44
CA ALA A 67 4.12 -13.26 -21.80
C ALA A 67 3.35 -14.49 -21.32
N GLU A 68 3.09 -15.39 -22.24
CA GLU A 68 2.38 -16.64 -21.99
C GLU A 68 3.23 -17.79 -22.49
N THR A 69 3.32 -18.86 -21.72
CA THR A 69 3.95 -20.11 -22.13
C THR A 69 3.04 -21.25 -21.74
N GLY A 70 2.93 -22.23 -22.63
CA GLY A 70 2.06 -23.38 -22.42
C GLY A 70 2.63 -24.64 -23.04
N LYS A 71 2.12 -25.77 -22.54
CA LYS A 71 2.37 -27.09 -23.15
C LYS A 71 1.04 -27.66 -23.60
N ARG A 72 0.98 -28.07 -24.86
CA ARG A 72 -0.19 -28.72 -25.44
C ARG A 72 0.06 -30.24 -25.51
N PHE A 73 -0.80 -30.98 -24.85
CA PHE A 73 -0.74 -32.43 -24.80
C PHE A 73 -1.86 -33.04 -25.65
N GLY A 74 -1.56 -34.19 -26.25
CA GLY A 74 -2.54 -34.96 -26.99
C GLY A 74 -2.35 -34.87 -28.51
N ARG A 75 -3.40 -35.29 -29.26
CA ARG A 75 -3.35 -35.31 -30.71
C ARG A 75 -3.43 -33.89 -31.25
N SER A 76 -2.37 -33.43 -31.87
CA SER A 76 -2.25 -32.09 -32.46
C SER A 76 -1.83 -32.19 -33.95
N ILE A 77 -1.97 -31.09 -34.66
CA ILE A 77 -1.41 -30.95 -36.01
C ILE A 77 0.00 -30.41 -35.87
N ASP A 78 0.96 -31.10 -36.39
CA ASP A 78 2.33 -30.66 -36.49
C ASP A 78 2.40 -29.49 -37.51
N PRO A 79 2.89 -28.31 -37.07
CA PRO A 79 2.94 -27.13 -37.95
C PRO A 79 3.88 -27.28 -39.14
N ASP A 80 4.90 -28.17 -39.07
CA ASP A 80 5.90 -28.32 -40.13
C ASP A 80 5.42 -29.33 -41.19
N THR A 81 4.80 -30.42 -40.80
CA THR A 81 4.37 -31.49 -41.69
C THR A 81 2.90 -31.47 -42.04
N ASN A 82 2.10 -30.66 -41.33
CA ASN A 82 0.64 -30.58 -41.41
C ASN A 82 -0.06 -31.93 -41.19
N GLY A 83 0.65 -32.86 -40.53
CA GLY A 83 0.18 -34.20 -40.16
C GLY A 83 -0.30 -34.23 -38.72
N TYR A 84 -1.06 -35.29 -38.35
CA TYR A 84 -1.43 -35.54 -36.99
C TYR A 84 -0.28 -36.19 -36.20
N THR A 85 0.09 -35.61 -35.08
CA THR A 85 1.06 -36.18 -34.14
C THR A 85 0.50 -36.22 -32.74
N ASN A 86 1.04 -37.12 -31.91
CA ASN A 86 0.74 -37.22 -30.47
C ASN A 86 1.88 -36.67 -29.62
N GLU A 87 2.72 -35.83 -30.17
CA GLU A 87 3.81 -35.20 -29.47
C GLU A 87 3.33 -34.04 -28.60
N THR A 88 4.13 -33.72 -27.59
CA THR A 88 3.89 -32.57 -26.73
C THR A 88 4.56 -31.36 -27.37
N PHE A 89 3.76 -30.35 -27.67
CA PHE A 89 4.25 -29.06 -28.16
C PHE A 89 4.38 -28.07 -27.04
N GLU A 90 5.49 -27.36 -27.01
CA GLU A 90 5.67 -26.18 -26.17
C GLU A 90 5.45 -24.94 -27.03
N GLU A 91 4.58 -24.06 -26.58
CA GLU A 91 4.33 -22.79 -27.26
C GLU A 91 4.58 -21.62 -26.30
N GLY A 92 5.12 -20.55 -26.84
CA GLY A 92 5.33 -19.31 -26.09
C GLY A 92 4.93 -18.11 -26.93
N THR A 93 4.22 -17.20 -26.32
CA THR A 93 3.82 -15.94 -26.96
C THR A 93 4.24 -14.77 -26.11
N VAL A 94 4.84 -13.76 -26.73
CA VAL A 94 5.13 -12.48 -26.09
C VAL A 94 4.42 -11.40 -26.88
N GLY A 95 3.61 -10.60 -26.19
CA GLY A 95 2.85 -9.50 -26.77
C GLY A 95 3.14 -8.17 -26.06
N LEU A 96 3.07 -7.08 -26.80
CA LEU A 96 3.07 -5.72 -26.30
C LEU A 96 1.78 -5.05 -26.75
N ASP A 97 0.96 -4.66 -25.77
CA ASP A 97 -0.29 -3.94 -25.98
C ASP A 97 -0.11 -2.49 -25.58
N MET A 98 -0.52 -1.57 -26.44
CA MET A 98 -0.55 -0.15 -26.13
C MET A 98 -1.94 0.40 -26.41
N THR A 99 -2.54 0.99 -25.38
CA THR A 99 -3.89 1.55 -25.47
C THR A 99 -3.89 3.01 -25.06
N LEU A 100 -4.42 3.88 -25.92
CA LEU A 100 -4.67 5.28 -25.65
C LEU A 100 -6.13 5.59 -25.96
N SER A 101 -6.88 6.00 -24.96
CA SER A 101 -8.25 6.49 -25.18
C SER A 101 -8.21 7.97 -25.53
N LEU A 102 -8.64 8.31 -26.73
CA LEU A 102 -8.58 9.68 -27.24
C LEU A 102 -9.73 10.57 -26.75
N PHE A 103 -10.92 9.96 -26.56
CA PHE A 103 -12.09 10.69 -26.12
C PHE A 103 -13.05 9.79 -25.33
N GLU A 104 -13.51 10.27 -24.17
CA GLU A 104 -14.44 9.60 -23.28
C GLU A 104 -15.53 10.58 -22.78
N GLY A 105 -16.06 11.41 -23.65
CA GLY A 105 -17.17 12.31 -23.30
C GLY A 105 -16.86 13.26 -22.14
N PHE A 106 -15.65 13.80 -22.05
CA PHE A 106 -15.14 14.67 -20.96
C PHE A 106 -15.08 14.02 -19.55
N SER A 107 -15.41 12.74 -19.44
CA SER A 107 -15.40 12.00 -18.15
C SER A 107 -14.06 12.15 -17.42
N ARG A 108 -12.94 12.00 -18.11
CA ARG A 108 -11.59 12.14 -17.52
C ARG A 108 -11.34 13.54 -16.98
N ILE A 109 -11.77 14.58 -17.68
CA ILE A 109 -11.61 15.98 -17.23
C ILE A 109 -12.39 16.21 -15.94
N HIS A 110 -13.63 15.71 -15.87
CA HIS A 110 -14.44 15.80 -14.65
C HIS A 110 -13.82 15.00 -13.51
N GLN A 111 -13.25 13.82 -13.79
CA GLN A 111 -12.60 13.00 -12.80
C GLN A 111 -11.34 13.68 -12.22
N VAL A 112 -10.51 14.31 -13.05
CA VAL A 112 -9.35 15.09 -12.58
C VAL A 112 -9.79 16.24 -11.70
N ARG A 113 -10.82 17.00 -12.09
CA ARG A 113 -11.37 18.09 -11.26
C ARG A 113 -11.88 17.59 -9.91
N PHE A 114 -12.62 16.48 -9.91
CA PHE A 114 -13.13 15.88 -8.69
C PHE A 114 -12.01 15.42 -7.76
N ARG A 115 -10.99 14.72 -8.29
CA ARG A 115 -9.83 14.28 -7.51
C ARG A 115 -9.00 15.46 -7.00
N LYS A 116 -8.88 16.54 -7.78
CA LYS A 116 -8.22 17.77 -7.36
C LYS A 116 -8.92 18.38 -6.14
N MET A 117 -10.24 18.53 -6.19
CA MET A 117 -11.03 19.06 -5.06
C MET A 117 -10.93 18.18 -3.81
N ASN A 118 -10.93 16.85 -3.96
CA ASN A 118 -10.76 15.93 -2.84
C ASN A 118 -9.39 16.09 -2.19
N LYS A 119 -8.33 16.23 -2.99
CA LYS A 119 -6.99 16.49 -2.49
C LYS A 119 -6.94 17.81 -1.70
N GLU A 120 -7.47 18.90 -2.25
CA GLU A 120 -7.50 20.22 -1.59
C GLU A 120 -8.32 20.21 -0.29
N ARG A 121 -9.35 19.35 -0.19
CA ARG A 121 -10.15 19.19 1.03
C ARG A 121 -9.44 18.39 2.11
N SER A 122 -8.52 17.51 1.75
CA SER A 122 -7.78 16.65 2.70
C SER A 122 -6.54 17.34 3.28
N GLU A 123 -6.01 18.35 2.59
CA GLU A 123 -4.87 19.17 3.04
C GLU A 123 -5.30 20.24 4.06
#